data_2df8c64eb0ba71d851a7c643f6b361db
#
_entry.id   2df8c64eb0ba71d851a7c643f6b361db
#
_cell.length_a   1.000
_cell.length_b   1.000
_cell.length_c   1.000
_cell.angle_alpha   90.00
_cell.angle_beta   90.00
_cell.angle_gamma   90.00
#
_symmetry.space_group_name_H-M   'P 1'
#
loop_
_entity.id
_entity.type
_entity.pdbx_description
1 polymer ?
#
loop_
_entity_poly.entity_id
_entity_poly.type
_entity_poly.pdbx_seq_one_letter_code
_entity_poly.pdbx_strand_id
1 'polypeptide(L)'
;MRLKALLNENIANEFVKFVATELQLQSLPSSIKFVGSEYSREHLTFGTYNTETDEIVIVKGNRHIADVLRTLAHELVHHKQREEGKPADGRDGSEVENEANAKAGELMRKFRYVRPELYSER
;
A
#
# COMPACT_ATOMS: atom_id res chain seq x y z
N MET A 1 -30.05 0.97 2.59
CA MET A 1 -29.03 -0.01 2.17
C MET A 1 -27.65 0.57 2.36
N ARG A 2 -26.79 -0.22 2.89
CA ARG A 2 -25.41 0.22 3.06
C ARG A 2 -24.53 -0.38 1.97
N LEU A 3 -23.75 0.48 1.34
CA LEU A 3 -22.81 0.05 0.30
C LEU A 3 -21.47 -0.23 0.94
N LYS A 4 -20.96 -1.42 0.72
CA LYS A 4 -19.63 -1.79 1.19
C LYS A 4 -18.59 -1.20 0.25
N ALA A 5 -17.60 -0.52 0.80
CA ALA A 5 -16.53 0.03 -0.01
C ALA A 5 -15.63 -1.09 -0.52
N LEU A 6 -15.55 -1.23 -1.83
CA LEU A 6 -14.72 -2.22 -2.49
C LEU A 6 -13.60 -1.52 -3.25
N LEU A 7 -12.43 -2.11 -3.23
CA LEU A 7 -11.33 -1.59 -4.03
C LEU A 7 -11.67 -1.78 -5.50
N ASN A 8 -11.58 -0.71 -6.26
CA ASN A 8 -11.72 -0.77 -7.70
C ASN A 8 -10.56 0.01 -8.33
N GLU A 9 -10.46 -0.09 -9.65
CA GLU A 9 -9.35 0.50 -10.38
C GLU A 9 -9.26 2.02 -10.16
N ASN A 10 -10.41 2.71 -10.14
CA ASN A 10 -10.41 4.16 -9.96
C ASN A 10 -9.90 4.56 -8.58
N ILE A 11 -10.33 3.87 -7.54
CA ILE A 11 -9.89 4.15 -6.18
C ILE A 11 -8.40 3.85 -6.04
N ALA A 12 -7.95 2.72 -6.59
CA ALA A 12 -6.53 2.35 -6.53
C ALA A 12 -5.67 3.38 -7.24
N ASN A 13 -6.08 3.82 -8.43
CA ASN A 13 -5.33 4.83 -9.17
C ASN A 13 -5.29 6.16 -8.44
N GLU A 14 -6.41 6.58 -7.87
CA GLU A 14 -6.47 7.82 -7.10
C GLU A 14 -5.53 7.75 -5.90
N PHE A 15 -5.55 6.63 -5.19
CA PHE A 15 -4.69 6.46 -4.01
C PHE A 15 -3.21 6.47 -4.38
N VAL A 16 -2.84 5.75 -5.43
CA VAL A 16 -1.45 5.72 -5.89
C VAL A 16 -0.97 7.12 -6.26
N LYS A 17 -1.79 7.89 -6.98
CA LYS A 17 -1.43 9.26 -7.32
C LYS A 17 -1.28 10.14 -6.09
N PHE A 18 -2.17 9.98 -5.12
CA PHE A 18 -2.09 10.71 -3.86
C PHE A 18 -0.77 10.41 -3.14
N VAL A 19 -0.45 9.12 -2.98
CA VAL A 19 0.77 8.70 -2.29
C VAL A 19 2.01 9.14 -3.06
N ALA A 20 2.00 9.00 -4.38
CA ALA A 20 3.14 9.42 -5.22
C ALA A 20 3.42 10.90 -5.03
N THR A 21 2.39 11.73 -4.94
CA THR A 21 2.53 13.16 -4.70
C THR A 21 3.08 13.43 -3.29
N GLU A 22 2.49 12.79 -2.28
CA GLU A 22 2.90 12.99 -0.89
C GLU A 22 4.34 12.56 -0.64
N LEU A 23 4.76 11.45 -1.23
CA LEU A 23 6.11 10.92 -1.09
C LEU A 23 7.10 11.53 -2.09
N GLN A 24 6.61 12.29 -3.05
CA GLN A 24 7.44 12.86 -4.12
C GLN A 24 8.22 11.76 -4.86
N LEU A 25 7.48 10.73 -5.30
CA LEU A 25 8.10 9.63 -6.05
C LEU A 25 8.63 10.13 -7.39
N GLN A 26 9.82 9.66 -7.77
CA GLN A 26 10.41 10.00 -9.06
C GLN A 26 9.74 9.23 -10.18
N SER A 27 9.28 8.01 -9.89
CA SER A 27 8.56 7.19 -10.85
C SER A 27 7.60 6.28 -10.11
N LEU A 28 6.61 5.76 -10.83
CA LEU A 28 5.71 4.75 -10.25
C LEU A 28 6.37 3.38 -10.32
N PRO A 29 5.96 2.43 -9.47
CA PRO A 29 6.41 1.04 -9.61
C PRO A 29 6.09 0.49 -11.01
N SER A 30 6.86 -0.49 -11.45
CA SER A 30 6.68 -1.07 -12.77
C SER A 30 5.33 -1.77 -12.91
N SER A 31 4.82 -2.35 -11.81
CA SER A 31 3.47 -2.90 -11.78
C SER A 31 2.95 -2.96 -10.35
N ILE A 32 1.63 -2.91 -10.21
CA ILE A 32 0.93 -3.11 -8.96
C ILE A 32 -0.16 -4.12 -9.25
N LYS A 33 -0.09 -5.28 -8.61
CA LYS A 33 -1.04 -6.38 -8.80
C LYS A 33 -1.84 -6.62 -7.54
N PHE A 34 -3.14 -6.87 -7.71
CA PHE A 34 -4.01 -7.22 -6.59
C PHE A 34 -4.39 -8.69 -6.74
N VAL A 35 -4.25 -9.44 -5.66
CA VAL A 35 -4.43 -10.88 -5.67
C VAL A 35 -5.41 -11.32 -4.58
N GLY A 36 -5.85 -12.56 -4.63
CA GLY A 36 -6.80 -13.11 -3.68
C GLY A 36 -6.14 -13.59 -2.39
N SER A 37 -6.98 -14.02 -1.44
CA SER A 37 -6.53 -14.44 -0.11
C SER A 37 -5.63 -15.66 -0.12
N GLU A 38 -5.66 -16.47 -1.18
CA GLU A 38 -4.78 -17.64 -1.29
C GLU A 38 -3.31 -17.24 -1.26
N TYR A 39 -3.00 -16.09 -1.85
CA TYR A 39 -1.63 -15.59 -1.85
C TYR A 39 -1.11 -15.36 -0.43
N SER A 40 -1.95 -14.78 0.46
CA SER A 40 -1.51 -14.53 1.84
C SER A 40 -1.29 -15.81 2.62
N ARG A 41 -2.06 -16.85 2.33
CA ARG A 41 -1.87 -18.16 2.99
C ARG A 41 -0.57 -18.82 2.54
N GLU A 42 -0.23 -18.69 1.26
CA GLU A 42 0.98 -19.31 0.72
C GLU A 42 2.25 -18.52 1.09
N HIS A 43 2.17 -17.20 1.12
CA HIS A 43 3.35 -16.34 1.28
C HIS A 43 3.42 -15.68 2.66
N LEU A 44 2.42 -15.87 3.51
CA LEU A 44 2.36 -15.34 4.88
C LEU A 44 2.55 -13.82 4.92
N THR A 45 1.97 -13.13 3.94
CA THR A 45 2.04 -11.67 3.86
C THR A 45 0.83 -11.12 3.13
N PHE A 46 0.49 -9.86 3.41
CA PHE A 46 -0.58 -9.15 2.70
C PHE A 46 -0.06 -8.26 1.59
N GLY A 47 1.25 -8.05 1.52
CA GLY A 47 1.81 -7.25 0.44
C GLY A 47 3.31 -7.47 0.34
N THR A 48 3.83 -7.28 -0.86
CA THR A 48 5.27 -7.37 -1.12
C THR A 48 5.71 -6.28 -2.09
N TYR A 49 6.95 -5.88 -1.97
CA TYR A 49 7.63 -5.04 -2.94
C TYR A 49 8.93 -5.72 -3.34
N ASN A 50 9.08 -5.98 -4.63
CA ASN A 50 10.29 -6.60 -5.17
C ASN A 50 11.25 -5.52 -5.64
N THR A 51 12.38 -5.38 -4.94
CA THR A 51 13.36 -4.31 -5.24
C THR A 51 14.07 -4.51 -6.59
N GLU A 52 14.12 -5.75 -7.07
CA GLU A 52 14.79 -6.05 -8.34
C GLU A 52 13.90 -5.77 -9.53
N THR A 53 12.61 -6.15 -9.44
CA THR A 53 11.67 -5.98 -10.55
C THR A 53 10.81 -4.72 -10.41
N ASP A 54 10.85 -4.08 -9.25
CA ASP A 54 10.05 -2.88 -8.96
C ASP A 54 8.55 -3.17 -9.04
N GLU A 55 8.15 -4.36 -8.59
CA GLU A 55 6.76 -4.81 -8.62
C GLU A 55 6.17 -4.88 -7.23
N ILE A 56 4.90 -4.48 -7.12
CA ILE A 56 4.13 -4.57 -5.89
C ILE A 56 3.01 -5.59 -6.08
N VAL A 57 2.82 -6.46 -5.09
CA VAL A 57 1.69 -7.39 -5.02
C VAL A 57 0.94 -7.13 -3.74
N ILE A 58 -0.38 -6.93 -3.83
CA ILE A 58 -1.23 -6.62 -2.68
C ILE A 58 -2.38 -7.61 -2.61
N VAL A 59 -2.58 -8.20 -1.44
CA VAL A 59 -3.72 -9.09 -1.19
C VAL A 59 -4.94 -8.22 -0.88
N LYS A 60 -6.01 -8.38 -1.67
CA LYS A 60 -7.25 -7.65 -1.44
C LYS A 60 -8.40 -8.55 -0.96
N GLY A 61 -8.30 -9.86 -1.16
CA GLY A 61 -9.36 -10.79 -0.83
C GLY A 61 -9.70 -10.81 0.65
N ASN A 62 -11.00 -10.71 0.98
CA ASN A 62 -11.52 -10.78 2.34
C ASN A 62 -10.97 -9.70 3.28
N ARG A 63 -10.64 -8.53 2.73
CA ARG A 63 -10.10 -7.43 3.53
C ARG A 63 -10.88 -6.16 3.30
N HIS A 64 -10.99 -5.34 4.35
CA HIS A 64 -11.58 -4.01 4.22
C HIS A 64 -10.67 -3.13 3.34
N ILE A 65 -11.29 -2.26 2.55
CA ILE A 65 -10.54 -1.40 1.63
C ILE A 65 -9.46 -0.57 2.34
N ALA A 66 -9.76 -0.07 3.54
CA ALA A 66 -8.77 0.73 4.28
C ALA A 66 -7.52 -0.09 4.59
N ASP A 67 -7.68 -1.37 4.92
CA ASP A 67 -6.53 -2.24 5.19
C ASP A 67 -5.73 -2.53 3.93
N VAL A 68 -6.43 -2.71 2.80
CA VAL A 68 -5.77 -2.92 1.50
C VAL A 68 -4.96 -1.68 1.13
N LEU A 69 -5.55 -0.49 1.27
CA LEU A 69 -4.85 0.76 0.94
C LEU A 69 -3.66 0.99 1.86
N ARG A 70 -3.79 0.66 3.16
CA ARG A 70 -2.65 0.79 4.08
C ARG A 70 -1.49 -0.10 3.66
N THR A 71 -1.79 -1.35 3.26
CA THR A 71 -0.77 -2.27 2.76
C THR A 71 -0.12 -1.71 1.50
N LEU A 72 -0.92 -1.16 0.59
CA LEU A 72 -0.38 -0.54 -0.63
C LEU A 72 0.52 0.66 -0.28
N ALA A 73 0.10 1.50 0.66
CA ALA A 73 0.92 2.63 1.09
C ALA A 73 2.27 2.16 1.65
N HIS A 74 2.25 1.09 2.47
CA HIS A 74 3.47 0.51 3.03
C HIS A 74 4.45 0.10 1.92
N GLU A 75 3.95 -0.61 0.89
CA GLU A 75 4.82 -1.04 -0.21
C GLU A 75 5.28 0.15 -1.07
N LEU A 76 4.46 1.17 -1.23
CA LEU A 76 4.88 2.37 -1.96
C LEU A 76 5.99 3.11 -1.20
N VAL A 77 5.99 3.08 0.14
CA VAL A 77 7.09 3.64 0.91
C VAL A 77 8.38 2.86 0.63
N HIS A 78 8.30 1.53 0.53
CA HIS A 78 9.48 0.74 0.15
C HIS A 78 10.00 1.13 -1.22
N HIS A 79 9.10 1.43 -2.18
CA HIS A 79 9.51 1.94 -3.48
C HIS A 79 10.27 3.28 -3.33
N LYS A 80 9.76 4.17 -2.49
CA LYS A 80 10.44 5.44 -2.21
C LYS A 80 11.82 5.21 -1.59
N GLN A 81 11.91 4.26 -0.65
CA GLN A 81 13.18 3.93 -0.02
C GLN A 81 14.20 3.43 -1.05
N ARG A 82 13.73 2.63 -2.02
CA ARG A 82 14.60 2.18 -3.10
C ARG A 82 15.11 3.36 -3.93
N GLU A 83 14.22 4.32 -4.24
CA GLU A 83 14.64 5.53 -4.95
C GLU A 83 15.69 6.33 -4.17
N GLU A 84 15.62 6.27 -2.86
CA GLU A 84 16.57 6.96 -1.97
C GLU A 84 17.86 6.17 -1.75
N GLY A 85 17.95 4.97 -2.31
CA GLY A 85 19.13 4.14 -2.15
C GLY A 85 19.24 3.42 -0.82
N LYS A 86 18.15 3.35 -0.06
CA LYS A 86 18.16 2.66 1.23
C LYS A 86 18.17 1.15 1.01
N PRO A 87 18.96 0.40 1.80
CA PRO A 87 18.97 -1.06 1.66
C PRO A 87 17.67 -1.68 2.13
N ALA A 88 17.25 -2.75 1.45
CA ALA A 88 16.08 -3.51 1.86
C ALA A 88 16.40 -4.29 3.14
N ASP A 89 15.48 -4.26 4.11
CA ASP A 89 15.61 -5.03 5.35
C ASP A 89 14.21 -5.35 5.85
N GLY A 90 13.76 -6.58 5.58
CA GLY A 90 12.39 -7.00 5.93
C GLY A 90 12.20 -7.42 7.37
N ARG A 91 13.22 -7.29 8.22
CA ARG A 91 13.10 -7.71 9.62
C ARG A 91 12.20 -6.76 10.40
N ASP A 92 11.37 -7.33 11.27
CA ASP A 92 10.56 -6.53 12.17
C ASP A 92 11.46 -5.63 13.01
N GLY A 93 11.09 -4.35 13.11
CA GLY A 93 11.85 -3.39 13.89
C GLY A 93 13.01 -2.75 13.17
N SER A 94 13.29 -3.13 11.91
CA SER A 94 14.32 -2.43 11.13
C SER A 94 13.86 -1.00 10.83
N GLU A 95 14.82 -0.12 10.56
CA GLU A 95 14.51 1.28 10.28
C GLU A 95 13.59 1.43 9.07
N VAL A 96 13.84 0.67 8.00
CA VAL A 96 13.03 0.79 6.78
C VAL A 96 11.61 0.26 7.01
N GLU A 97 11.44 -0.80 7.81
CA GLU A 97 10.11 -1.29 8.13
C GLU A 97 9.37 -0.34 9.07
N ASN A 98 10.06 0.21 10.06
CA ASN A 98 9.46 1.19 10.96
C ASN A 98 9.03 2.44 10.20
N GLU A 99 9.84 2.93 9.28
CA GLU A 99 9.50 4.08 8.45
C GLU A 99 8.29 3.76 7.57
N ALA A 100 8.28 2.57 6.94
CA ALA A 100 7.18 2.20 6.06
C ALA A 100 5.86 2.14 6.84
N ASN A 101 5.87 1.57 8.04
CA ASN A 101 4.68 1.51 8.87
C ASN A 101 4.22 2.89 9.32
N ALA A 102 5.14 3.74 9.77
CA ALA A 102 4.80 5.08 10.24
C ALA A 102 4.25 5.94 9.11
N LYS A 103 4.89 5.92 7.95
CA LYS A 103 4.44 6.72 6.81
C LYS A 103 3.13 6.20 6.24
N ALA A 104 2.93 4.89 6.20
CA ALA A 104 1.65 4.33 5.75
C ALA A 104 0.52 4.85 6.64
N GLY A 105 0.70 4.84 7.96
CA GLY A 105 -0.30 5.37 8.87
C GLY A 105 -0.58 6.85 8.66
N GLU A 106 0.46 7.64 8.44
CA GLU A 106 0.32 9.06 8.17
C GLU A 106 -0.43 9.31 6.86
N LEU A 107 -0.08 8.58 5.80
CA LEU A 107 -0.73 8.69 4.51
C LEU A 107 -2.20 8.33 4.61
N MET A 108 -2.52 7.28 5.38
CA MET A 108 -3.92 6.89 5.57
C MET A 108 -4.71 7.97 6.29
N ARG A 109 -4.12 8.60 7.32
CA ARG A 109 -4.79 9.71 8.02
C ARG A 109 -5.07 10.87 7.08
N LYS A 110 -4.13 11.20 6.20
CA LYS A 110 -4.31 12.29 5.23
C LYS A 110 -5.37 11.92 4.18
N PHE A 111 -5.33 10.71 3.67
CA PHE A 111 -6.29 10.28 2.65
C PHE A 111 -7.71 10.22 3.20
N ARG A 112 -7.87 10.03 4.49
CA ARG A 112 -9.17 10.05 5.13
C ARG A 112 -9.89 11.38 4.91
N TYR A 113 -9.15 12.48 4.87
CA TYR A 113 -9.76 13.79 4.58
C TYR A 113 -10.15 13.93 3.13
N VAL A 114 -9.48 13.21 2.23
CA VAL A 114 -9.79 13.22 0.79
C VAL A 114 -11.01 12.36 0.50
N ARG A 115 -11.07 11.18 1.09
CA ARG A 115 -12.13 10.20 0.82
C ARG A 115 -12.65 9.58 2.13
N PRO A 116 -13.34 10.37 2.97
CA PRO A 116 -13.77 9.85 4.27
C PRO A 116 -14.76 8.70 4.17
N GLU A 117 -15.54 8.61 3.10
CA GLU A 117 -16.51 7.53 2.92
C GLU A 117 -15.87 6.14 2.88
N LEU A 118 -14.60 6.05 2.50
CA LEU A 118 -13.91 4.76 2.44
C LEU A 118 -13.59 4.20 3.83
N TYR A 119 -13.65 5.03 4.86
CA TYR A 119 -13.26 4.65 6.22
C TYR A 119 -14.44 4.42 7.14
N SER A 120 -15.63 4.86 6.75
CA SER A 120 -16.82 4.78 7.58
C SER A 120 -17.57 3.47 7.44
N GLU A 121 -17.24 2.67 6.46
CA GLU A 121 -17.89 1.40 6.16
C GLU A 121 -17.55 0.35 7.21
N ARG A 122 -18.56 -0.32 7.75
CA ARG A 122 -18.37 -1.38 8.75
C ARG A 122 -19.08 -2.63 8.30
#